data_245d36ffe31a9f535ec70384fe057c3f
#
_entry.id   245d36ffe31a9f535ec70384fe057c3f
#
_cell.length_a   1.000
_cell.length_b   1.000
_cell.length_c   1.000
_cell.angle_alpha   90.00
_cell.angle_beta   90.00
_cell.angle_gamma   90.00
#
_symmetry.space_group_name_H-M   'P 1'
#
loop_
_entity.id
_entity.type
_entity.pdbx_description
1 polymer ?
#
loop_
_entity_poly.entity_id
_entity_poly.type
_entity_poly.pdbx_seq_one_letter_code
_entity_poly.pdbx_strand_id
1 'polypeptide(L)'
;MINRKIKYQAIISGLIIIILLSGLENFGQDIHFSQFFEAPLLRNPSLAGIFTGDIRVQGVYRDQWKSFTNAYRSGSFNGEYKMPVGKGNDFVTAGLQILFDKAGSAGLTTTFVMPAINYHKSLSNEKVMYLSVGFMGGILQKRIDRSKITTNSQFDGTAYNPALADGETFINPKYTSPDGSFGASFNTSFGPEQKNSLYVGAAYQHISRPKNSFYLSAAAALNPKYVFSGGVKYNIDDYTYFTIQADHSEQGGFSETIGGALYSFKLEGTPEDPLYTLHLGAFLRWKDALIPVFKIDYKPFEVAISYDVNVSTLKTVSQGKGGFELSVSYIGFLDRSNSSKYKVLCPRF
;
A
#
# COMPACT_ATOMS: atom_id res chain seq x y z
N MET A 1 -46.44 34.72 -21.48
CA MET A 1 -45.35 33.84 -21.95
C MET A 1 -43.96 34.28 -21.51
N ILE A 2 -43.69 35.55 -21.31
CA ILE A 2 -42.37 36.13 -20.96
C ILE A 2 -41.91 35.67 -19.56
N ASN A 3 -42.82 35.53 -18.59
CA ASN A 3 -42.49 35.17 -17.20
C ASN A 3 -41.96 33.72 -17.01
N ARG A 4 -42.26 32.78 -17.91
CA ARG A 4 -41.72 31.40 -17.82
C ARG A 4 -40.28 31.31 -18.29
N LYS A 5 -39.89 32.01 -19.37
CA LYS A 5 -38.51 32.02 -19.87
C LYS A 5 -37.52 32.61 -18.85
N ILE A 6 -37.90 33.69 -18.18
CA ILE A 6 -37.07 34.35 -17.15
C ILE A 6 -36.84 33.38 -15.94
N LYS A 7 -37.91 32.67 -15.51
CA LYS A 7 -37.76 31.68 -14.44
C LYS A 7 -36.81 30.52 -14.83
N TYR A 8 -36.89 29.98 -16.03
CA TYR A 8 -35.96 28.93 -16.48
C TYR A 8 -34.53 29.44 -16.61
N GLN A 9 -34.31 30.66 -17.10
CA GLN A 9 -32.97 31.26 -17.17
C GLN A 9 -32.39 31.49 -15.75
N ALA A 10 -33.17 31.93 -14.78
CA ALA A 10 -32.73 32.11 -13.41
C ALA A 10 -32.38 30.77 -12.72
N ILE A 11 -33.15 29.70 -12.99
CA ILE A 11 -32.88 28.35 -12.49
C ILE A 11 -31.60 27.80 -13.14
N ILE A 12 -31.41 27.93 -14.43
CA ILE A 12 -30.21 27.46 -15.14
C ILE A 12 -28.97 28.25 -14.70
N SER A 13 -29.07 29.56 -14.52
CA SER A 13 -27.97 30.37 -13.98
C SER A 13 -27.64 30.02 -12.55
N GLY A 14 -28.63 29.74 -11.71
CA GLY A 14 -28.43 29.24 -10.35
C GLY A 14 -27.73 27.87 -10.29
N LEU A 15 -28.12 26.94 -11.19
CA LEU A 15 -27.49 25.63 -11.32
C LEU A 15 -26.03 25.74 -11.81
N ILE A 16 -25.77 26.62 -12.77
CA ILE A 16 -24.40 26.88 -13.28
C ILE A 16 -23.54 27.50 -12.18
N ILE A 17 -24.06 28.43 -11.39
CA ILE A 17 -23.34 29.03 -10.24
C ILE A 17 -23.05 27.98 -9.16
N ILE A 18 -23.98 27.08 -8.87
CA ILE A 18 -23.77 25.96 -7.91
C ILE A 18 -22.69 25.01 -8.43
N ILE A 19 -22.66 24.70 -9.75
CA ILE A 19 -21.62 23.86 -10.36
C ILE A 19 -20.25 24.56 -10.39
N LEU A 20 -20.21 25.89 -10.57
CA LEU A 20 -18.98 26.67 -10.51
C LEU A 20 -18.45 26.90 -9.09
N LEU A 21 -19.31 26.83 -8.09
CA LEU A 21 -18.95 26.92 -6.66
C LEU A 21 -18.57 25.58 -6.04
N SER A 22 -18.84 24.45 -6.70
CA SER A 22 -18.25 23.17 -6.35
C SER A 22 -16.78 23.18 -6.77
N GLY A 23 -15.93 23.77 -5.95
CA GLY A 23 -14.48 23.66 -6.10
C GLY A 23 -14.12 22.18 -6.19
N LEU A 24 -13.49 21.78 -7.29
CA LEU A 24 -12.88 20.45 -7.40
C LEU A 24 -11.71 20.44 -6.43
N GLU A 25 -11.98 19.97 -5.20
CA GLU A 25 -10.91 19.65 -4.28
C GLU A 25 -10.14 18.45 -4.86
N ASN A 26 -9.01 18.74 -5.48
CA ASN A 26 -8.09 17.70 -5.94
C ASN A 26 -7.31 17.18 -4.73
N PHE A 27 -7.81 16.13 -4.13
CA PHE A 27 -7.09 15.38 -3.10
C PHE A 27 -6.17 14.35 -3.79
N GLY A 28 -4.88 14.37 -3.49
CA GLY A 28 -3.95 13.33 -3.95
C GLY A 28 -4.15 12.06 -3.12
N GLN A 29 -4.22 10.91 -3.79
CA GLN A 29 -4.16 9.61 -3.13
C GLN A 29 -2.73 9.29 -2.69
N ASP A 30 -2.62 8.47 -1.64
CA ASP A 30 -1.35 7.92 -1.21
C ASP A 30 -0.80 6.90 -2.21
N ILE A 31 0.50 6.67 -2.06
CA ILE A 31 1.25 5.66 -2.80
C ILE A 31 0.66 4.28 -2.46
N HIS A 32 0.38 3.50 -3.48
CA HIS A 32 -0.10 2.13 -3.37
C HIS A 32 0.70 1.19 -4.28
N PHE A 33 0.71 -0.10 -3.94
CA PHE A 33 1.28 -1.16 -4.75
C PHE A 33 0.19 -2.14 -5.19
N SER A 34 0.34 -2.68 -6.39
CA SER A 34 -0.53 -3.75 -6.90
C SER A 34 -0.26 -5.06 -6.17
N GLN A 35 1.00 -5.30 -5.78
CA GLN A 35 1.40 -6.35 -4.86
C GLN A 35 1.23 -5.90 -3.39
N PHE A 36 0.03 -5.42 -3.03
CA PHE A 36 -0.27 -4.90 -1.70
C PHE A 36 0.04 -5.92 -0.60
N PHE A 37 -0.08 -7.21 -0.89
CA PHE A 37 0.22 -8.31 0.03
C PHE A 37 1.71 -8.44 0.37
N GLU A 38 2.62 -7.89 -0.45
CA GLU A 38 4.05 -7.82 -0.19
C GLU A 38 4.49 -6.55 0.56
N ALA A 39 3.55 -5.68 0.95
CA ALA A 39 3.83 -4.47 1.71
C ALA A 39 2.88 -4.33 2.92
N PRO A 40 2.90 -5.27 3.87
CA PRO A 40 1.91 -5.35 4.96
C PRO A 40 1.90 -4.12 5.87
N LEU A 41 3.07 -3.55 6.22
CA LEU A 41 3.16 -2.36 7.07
C LEU A 41 2.57 -1.12 6.41
N LEU A 42 2.64 -1.03 5.08
CA LEU A 42 2.01 0.07 4.34
C LEU A 42 0.48 0.02 4.41
N ARG A 43 -0.08 -1.17 4.57
CA ARG A 43 -1.53 -1.40 4.68
C ARG A 43 -2.02 -1.15 6.10
N ASN A 44 -1.36 -1.78 7.07
CA ASN A 44 -1.81 -1.80 8.45
C ASN A 44 -0.64 -2.18 9.39
N PRO A 45 -0.27 -1.36 10.37
CA PRO A 45 0.81 -1.68 11.31
C PRO A 45 0.56 -2.98 12.09
N SER A 46 -0.70 -3.39 12.31
CA SER A 46 -1.03 -4.63 13.01
C SER A 46 -0.78 -5.90 12.21
N LEU A 47 -0.46 -5.78 10.90
CA LEU A 47 -0.03 -6.91 10.07
C LEU A 47 1.46 -7.21 10.20
N ALA A 48 2.23 -6.36 10.90
CA ALA A 48 3.61 -6.69 11.25
C ALA A 48 3.66 -8.00 12.03
N GLY A 49 4.56 -8.91 11.66
CA GLY A 49 4.74 -10.20 12.35
C GLY A 49 3.77 -11.31 11.95
N ILE A 50 2.81 -11.05 11.04
CA ILE A 50 1.93 -12.11 10.53
C ILE A 50 2.64 -12.85 9.38
N PHE A 51 3.60 -13.68 9.74
CA PHE A 51 4.35 -14.57 8.83
C PHE A 51 4.98 -15.70 9.62
N THR A 52 5.38 -16.78 8.95
CA THR A 52 6.09 -17.91 9.58
C THR A 52 7.59 -17.68 9.54
N GLY A 53 8.16 -17.15 10.62
CA GLY A 53 9.58 -16.78 10.74
C GLY A 53 9.79 -15.85 11.94
N ASP A 54 11.07 -15.58 12.26
CA ASP A 54 11.46 -14.61 13.29
C ASP A 54 11.82 -13.24 12.71
N ILE A 55 12.35 -13.24 11.47
CA ILE A 55 12.75 -12.05 10.73
C ILE A 55 12.12 -12.11 9.36
N ARG A 56 11.59 -10.96 8.90
CA ARG A 56 11.20 -10.73 7.51
C ARG A 56 11.79 -9.43 7.01
N VAL A 57 12.38 -9.47 5.83
CA VAL A 57 12.86 -8.30 5.10
C VAL A 57 12.24 -8.35 3.71
N GLN A 58 11.52 -7.29 3.32
CA GLN A 58 10.83 -7.23 2.03
C GLN A 58 11.15 -5.94 1.31
N GLY A 59 11.33 -6.05 0.00
CA GLY A 59 11.43 -4.92 -0.91
C GLY A 59 10.40 -5.05 -2.02
N VAL A 60 9.71 -3.95 -2.34
CA VAL A 60 8.80 -3.84 -3.50
C VAL A 60 9.24 -2.66 -4.34
N TYR A 61 9.36 -2.85 -5.63
CA TYR A 61 9.65 -1.81 -6.61
C TYR A 61 8.57 -1.74 -7.67
N ARG A 62 8.10 -0.55 -7.99
CA ARG A 62 7.11 -0.26 -9.02
C ARG A 62 7.62 0.78 -10.00
N ASP A 63 7.46 0.51 -11.30
CA ASP A 63 7.70 1.45 -12.41
C ASP A 63 6.42 1.58 -13.21
N GLN A 64 5.77 2.76 -13.15
CA GLN A 64 4.46 3.00 -13.72
C GLN A 64 4.53 4.04 -14.85
N TRP A 65 3.80 3.79 -15.95
CA TRP A 65 3.62 4.71 -17.08
C TRP A 65 4.88 5.12 -17.85
N LYS A 66 5.95 4.35 -17.74
CA LYS A 66 7.20 4.59 -18.48
C LYS A 66 7.00 4.65 -20.01
N SER A 67 5.93 4.05 -20.53
CA SER A 67 5.68 3.92 -21.96
C SER A 67 5.19 5.22 -22.63
N PHE A 68 4.66 6.20 -21.89
CA PHE A 68 4.07 7.41 -22.44
C PHE A 68 4.32 8.70 -21.65
N THR A 69 4.97 8.61 -20.48
CA THR A 69 5.33 9.78 -19.66
C THR A 69 6.62 9.54 -18.88
N ASN A 70 7.08 10.55 -18.12
CA ASN A 70 8.12 10.36 -17.13
C ASN A 70 7.65 9.38 -16.07
N ALA A 71 8.30 8.23 -15.98
CA ALA A 71 7.89 7.14 -15.12
C ALA A 71 7.69 7.58 -13.67
N TYR A 72 6.60 7.11 -13.06
CA TYR A 72 6.41 7.16 -11.62
C TYR A 72 7.11 5.94 -11.04
N ARG A 73 8.02 6.16 -10.10
CA ARG A 73 8.82 5.10 -9.48
C ARG A 73 8.61 5.10 -7.99
N SER A 74 8.11 3.98 -7.50
CA SER A 74 7.86 3.79 -6.08
C SER A 74 8.68 2.61 -5.58
N GLY A 75 9.19 2.71 -4.37
CA GLY A 75 9.87 1.63 -3.68
C GLY A 75 9.42 1.55 -2.22
N SER A 76 9.22 0.34 -1.74
CA SER A 76 8.90 0.03 -0.35
C SER A 76 9.95 -0.93 0.20
N PHE A 77 10.40 -0.68 1.41
CA PHE A 77 11.24 -1.57 2.17
C PHE A 77 10.63 -1.79 3.55
N ASN A 78 10.44 -3.05 3.93
CA ASN A 78 9.97 -3.47 5.23
C ASN A 78 11.02 -4.34 5.91
N GLY A 79 11.32 -4.06 7.17
CA GLY A 79 12.08 -4.94 8.04
C GLY A 79 11.24 -5.25 9.28
N GLU A 80 11.14 -6.52 9.66
CA GLU A 80 10.34 -6.96 10.80
C GLU A 80 11.11 -7.98 11.64
N TYR A 81 11.02 -7.82 12.94
CA TYR A 81 11.62 -8.72 13.92
C TYR A 81 10.58 -9.13 14.97
N LYS A 82 10.27 -10.42 15.02
CA LYS A 82 9.27 -11.00 15.91
C LYS A 82 9.93 -11.54 17.17
N MET A 83 9.41 -11.14 18.33
CA MET A 83 9.88 -11.51 19.64
C MET A 83 8.76 -12.17 20.46
N PRO A 84 8.89 -13.42 20.90
CA PRO A 84 7.99 -14.01 21.89
C PRO A 84 8.05 -13.23 23.21
N VAL A 85 6.90 -13.05 23.86
CA VAL A 85 6.77 -12.32 25.12
C VAL A 85 6.07 -13.16 26.16
N GLY A 86 6.55 -13.11 27.39
CA GLY A 86 5.96 -13.86 28.49
C GLY A 86 6.15 -15.39 28.39
N LYS A 87 5.31 -16.12 29.12
CA LYS A 87 5.32 -17.60 29.16
C LYS A 87 4.34 -18.23 28.17
N GLY A 88 3.47 -17.44 27.55
CA GLY A 88 2.44 -17.90 26.61
C GLY A 88 2.88 -17.84 25.15
N ASN A 89 1.88 -17.73 24.27
CA ASN A 89 2.07 -17.62 22.82
C ASN A 89 1.99 -16.17 22.32
N ASP A 90 2.12 -15.18 23.18
CA ASP A 90 2.09 -13.77 22.82
C ASP A 90 3.39 -13.38 22.10
N PHE A 91 3.30 -12.42 21.20
CA PHE A 91 4.43 -11.88 20.46
C PHE A 91 4.40 -10.35 20.45
N VAL A 92 5.58 -9.75 20.39
CA VAL A 92 5.79 -8.37 19.98
C VAL A 92 6.59 -8.39 18.69
N THR A 93 6.21 -7.58 17.73
CA THR A 93 6.97 -7.38 16.48
C THR A 93 7.44 -5.94 16.42
N ALA A 94 8.74 -5.75 16.32
CA ALA A 94 9.34 -4.49 15.93
C ALA A 94 9.44 -4.45 14.41
N GLY A 95 9.07 -3.33 13.80
CA GLY A 95 9.10 -3.15 12.35
C GLY A 95 9.70 -1.81 11.94
N LEU A 96 10.13 -1.73 10.71
CA LEU A 96 10.53 -0.50 10.03
C LEU A 96 9.95 -0.49 8.61
N GLN A 97 9.18 0.54 8.28
CA GLN A 97 8.71 0.82 6.93
C GLN A 97 9.50 1.99 6.38
N ILE A 98 10.12 1.82 5.21
CA ILE A 98 10.66 2.91 4.40
C ILE A 98 9.93 2.90 3.07
N LEU A 99 9.38 4.04 2.68
CA LEU A 99 8.71 4.21 1.40
C LEU A 99 9.37 5.37 0.66
N PHE A 100 9.61 5.17 -0.61
CA PHE A 100 10.14 6.17 -1.53
C PHE A 100 9.27 6.24 -2.77
N ASP A 101 8.91 7.43 -3.18
CA ASP A 101 8.17 7.68 -4.41
C ASP A 101 8.74 8.88 -5.15
N LYS A 102 8.85 8.77 -6.47
CA LYS A 102 9.27 9.86 -7.35
C LYS A 102 8.30 10.00 -8.49
N ALA A 103 7.68 11.16 -8.59
CA ALA A 103 6.61 11.45 -9.53
C ALA A 103 6.97 12.61 -10.47
N GLY A 104 6.62 12.43 -11.74
CA GLY A 104 6.60 13.48 -12.74
C GLY A 104 7.96 14.07 -13.15
N SER A 105 7.91 15.04 -14.10
CA SER A 105 9.08 15.73 -14.64
C SER A 105 9.79 16.62 -13.61
N ALA A 106 9.05 17.23 -12.71
CA ALA A 106 9.58 18.07 -11.63
C ALA A 106 10.27 17.26 -10.53
N GLY A 107 10.24 15.92 -10.61
CA GLY A 107 10.91 15.02 -9.69
C GLY A 107 10.39 15.16 -8.25
N LEU A 108 9.06 15.34 -8.10
CA LEU A 108 8.43 15.32 -6.78
C LEU A 108 8.78 14.01 -6.09
N THR A 109 9.52 14.08 -4.99
CA THR A 109 9.95 12.92 -4.23
C THR A 109 9.26 12.93 -2.87
N THR A 110 8.64 11.80 -2.52
CA THR A 110 8.05 11.55 -1.20
C THR A 110 8.82 10.43 -0.54
N THR A 111 9.20 10.60 0.71
CA THR A 111 9.88 9.59 1.51
C THR A 111 9.21 9.47 2.87
N PHE A 112 8.89 8.25 3.28
CA PHE A 112 8.43 7.92 4.63
C PHE A 112 9.48 7.06 5.32
N VAL A 113 9.71 7.32 6.59
CA VAL A 113 10.52 6.45 7.47
C VAL A 113 9.73 6.27 8.76
N MET A 114 9.19 5.07 8.94
CA MET A 114 8.16 4.77 9.92
C MET A 114 8.52 3.51 10.73
N PRO A 115 9.20 3.64 11.87
CA PRO A 115 9.26 2.57 12.87
C PRO A 115 7.87 2.11 13.29
N ALA A 116 7.73 0.80 13.51
CA ALA A 116 6.47 0.16 13.89
C ALA A 116 6.67 -0.75 15.12
N ILE A 117 5.64 -0.88 15.91
CA ILE A 117 5.53 -1.88 16.98
C ILE A 117 4.15 -2.50 16.92
N ASN A 118 4.08 -3.83 17.05
CA ASN A 118 2.84 -4.57 17.05
C ASN A 118 2.85 -5.59 18.18
N TYR A 119 1.76 -5.67 18.95
CA TYR A 119 1.54 -6.67 19.96
C TYR A 119 0.49 -7.67 19.50
N HIS A 120 0.84 -8.97 19.57
CA HIS A 120 -0.02 -10.08 19.19
C HIS A 120 -0.45 -10.83 20.46
N LYS A 121 -1.69 -10.67 20.85
CA LYS A 121 -2.31 -11.42 21.94
C LYS A 121 -2.84 -12.75 21.44
N SER A 122 -2.27 -13.85 21.93
CA SER A 122 -2.85 -15.17 21.72
C SER A 122 -4.16 -15.30 22.49
N LEU A 123 -5.22 -15.69 21.81
CA LEU A 123 -6.55 -15.91 22.37
C LEU A 123 -6.85 -17.40 22.61
N SER A 124 -5.94 -18.30 22.20
CA SER A 124 -6.08 -19.73 22.38
C SER A 124 -4.73 -20.40 22.61
N ASN A 125 -4.72 -21.44 23.43
CA ASN A 125 -3.54 -22.29 23.63
C ASN A 125 -3.54 -23.52 22.71
N GLU A 126 -4.65 -23.79 22.03
CA GLU A 126 -4.84 -25.02 21.23
C GLU A 126 -4.78 -24.74 19.71
N LYS A 127 -5.09 -23.53 19.29
CA LYS A 127 -5.13 -23.15 17.88
C LYS A 127 -4.53 -21.77 17.65
N VAL A 128 -4.09 -21.50 16.43
CA VAL A 128 -3.68 -20.18 16.00
C VAL A 128 -4.89 -19.25 16.05
N MET A 129 -4.91 -18.34 17.02
CA MET A 129 -5.94 -17.31 17.15
C MET A 129 -5.33 -16.09 17.84
N TYR A 130 -5.20 -14.99 17.12
CA TYR A 130 -4.52 -13.79 17.59
C TYR A 130 -5.35 -12.54 17.36
N LEU A 131 -5.39 -11.68 18.35
CA LEU A 131 -5.74 -10.28 18.21
C LEU A 131 -4.45 -9.46 18.25
N SER A 132 -4.25 -8.62 17.24
CA SER A 132 -3.04 -7.82 17.10
C SER A 132 -3.39 -6.34 17.09
N VAL A 133 -2.59 -5.53 17.77
CA VAL A 133 -2.71 -4.07 17.79
C VAL A 133 -1.35 -3.48 17.51
N GLY A 134 -1.26 -2.71 16.42
CA GLY A 134 -0.02 -2.12 15.93
C GLY A 134 -0.08 -0.60 15.89
N PHE A 135 1.08 0.01 16.13
CA PHE A 135 1.31 1.43 15.98
C PHE A 135 2.56 1.65 15.13
N MET A 136 2.52 2.68 14.30
CA MET A 136 3.64 3.11 13.47
C MET A 136 3.72 4.64 13.55
N GLY A 137 4.92 5.18 13.74
CA GLY A 137 5.11 6.62 13.85
C GLY A 137 6.50 7.03 13.38
N GLY A 138 6.59 8.14 12.66
CA GLY A 138 7.85 8.60 12.10
C GLY A 138 7.71 9.90 11.33
N ILE A 139 8.36 9.98 10.19
CA ILE A 139 8.44 11.19 9.38
C ILE A 139 8.04 10.94 7.93
N LEU A 140 7.33 11.94 7.40
CA LEU A 140 7.08 12.16 5.99
C LEU A 140 7.96 13.32 5.51
N GLN A 141 8.73 13.12 4.46
CA GLN A 141 9.48 14.16 3.78
C GLN A 141 9.02 14.29 2.34
N LYS A 142 8.77 15.50 1.88
CA LYS A 142 8.56 15.81 0.45
C LYS A 142 9.62 16.77 -0.04
N ARG A 143 10.06 16.53 -1.28
CA ARG A 143 11.05 17.33 -1.98
C ARG A 143 10.65 17.47 -3.44
N ILE A 144 10.87 18.65 -4.01
CA ILE A 144 10.71 18.93 -5.43
C ILE A 144 12.00 19.55 -6.00
N ASP A 145 12.31 19.22 -7.24
CA ASP A 145 13.44 19.83 -7.94
C ASP A 145 12.95 21.08 -8.68
N ARG A 146 13.16 22.24 -8.06
CA ARG A 146 12.67 23.51 -8.59
C ARG A 146 13.24 23.84 -9.98
N SER A 147 14.47 23.43 -10.27
CA SER A 147 15.11 23.67 -11.57
C SER A 147 14.42 22.95 -12.74
N LYS A 148 13.58 21.96 -12.43
CA LYS A 148 12.80 21.18 -13.41
C LYS A 148 11.34 21.62 -13.54
N ILE A 149 10.93 22.61 -12.76
CA ILE A 149 9.58 23.16 -12.87
C ILE A 149 9.56 24.09 -14.07
N THR A 150 8.60 23.88 -14.95
CA THR A 150 8.28 24.78 -16.05
C THR A 150 6.84 25.25 -15.92
N THR A 151 6.63 26.56 -16.01
CA THR A 151 5.31 27.17 -15.85
C THR A 151 4.90 27.97 -17.07
N ASN A 152 3.60 28.25 -17.20
CA ASN A 152 3.10 29.12 -18.27
C ASN A 152 3.67 30.53 -18.21
N SER A 153 4.10 31.01 -17.03
CA SER A 153 4.74 32.31 -16.85
C SER A 153 6.08 32.43 -17.58
N GLN A 154 6.68 31.31 -17.94
CA GLN A 154 7.94 31.23 -18.67
C GLN A 154 7.75 31.07 -20.18
N PHE A 155 6.53 31.28 -20.70
CA PHE A 155 6.25 31.32 -22.12
C PHE A 155 6.30 32.78 -22.59
N ASP A 156 7.19 33.09 -23.56
CA ASP A 156 7.41 34.46 -24.07
C ASP A 156 6.48 34.87 -25.21
N GLY A 157 5.51 34.01 -25.54
CA GLY A 157 4.57 34.18 -26.66
C GLY A 157 4.93 33.32 -27.88
N THR A 158 6.16 32.75 -27.92
CA THR A 158 6.64 31.88 -29.00
C THR A 158 7.21 30.58 -28.51
N ALA A 159 7.97 30.62 -27.40
CA ALA A 159 8.66 29.47 -26.84
C ALA A 159 8.82 29.57 -25.31
N TYR A 160 9.26 28.47 -24.73
CA TYR A 160 9.71 28.45 -23.34
C TYR A 160 11.01 29.24 -23.18
N ASN A 161 11.02 30.21 -22.25
CA ASN A 161 12.17 31.03 -21.93
C ASN A 161 12.55 30.88 -20.46
N PRO A 162 13.63 30.16 -20.13
CA PRO A 162 14.07 29.94 -18.75
C PRO A 162 14.55 31.19 -18.00
N ALA A 163 14.78 32.32 -18.72
CA ALA A 163 15.15 33.59 -18.11
C ALA A 163 13.95 34.33 -17.48
N LEU A 164 12.71 33.95 -17.86
CA LEU A 164 11.50 34.48 -17.25
C LEU A 164 11.26 33.85 -15.88
N ALA A 165 10.69 34.62 -14.94
CA ALA A 165 10.31 34.10 -13.64
C ALA A 165 9.24 33.01 -13.76
N ASP A 166 9.39 31.93 -13.00
CA ASP A 166 8.44 30.80 -12.99
C ASP A 166 7.09 31.14 -12.32
N GLY A 167 6.97 32.30 -11.67
CA GLY A 167 5.76 32.72 -10.96
C GLY A 167 5.50 32.02 -9.63
N GLU A 168 6.32 31.04 -9.27
CA GLU A 168 6.21 30.31 -8.00
C GLU A 168 6.92 31.03 -6.86
N THR A 169 6.25 31.14 -5.72
CA THR A 169 6.75 31.93 -4.58
C THR A 169 7.29 31.09 -3.42
N PHE A 170 7.17 29.75 -3.47
CA PHE A 170 7.73 28.92 -2.40
C PHE A 170 9.27 28.91 -2.44
N ILE A 171 9.88 29.17 -1.27
CA ILE A 171 11.34 29.25 -1.13
C ILE A 171 11.95 27.90 -0.82
N ASN A 172 11.25 27.08 -0.02
CA ASN A 172 11.76 25.80 0.46
C ASN A 172 11.30 24.65 -0.46
N PRO A 173 12.21 24.05 -1.26
CA PRO A 173 11.87 22.91 -2.12
C PRO A 173 11.74 21.59 -1.35
N LYS A 174 11.82 21.65 -0.01
CA LYS A 174 11.77 20.47 0.86
C LYS A 174 11.08 20.82 2.18
N TYR A 175 10.24 19.90 2.66
CA TYR A 175 9.68 19.94 4.00
C TYR A 175 9.58 18.54 4.61
N THR A 176 9.53 18.49 5.94
CA THR A 176 9.39 17.27 6.73
C THR A 176 8.27 17.47 7.74
N SER A 177 7.40 16.47 7.91
CA SER A 177 6.31 16.47 8.87
C SER A 177 6.29 15.15 9.64
N PRO A 178 5.96 15.15 10.93
CA PRO A 178 5.70 13.92 11.66
C PRO A 178 4.42 13.27 11.14
N ASP A 179 4.38 11.95 11.16
CA ASP A 179 3.19 11.18 10.81
C ASP A 179 3.09 9.92 11.65
N GLY A 180 1.89 9.33 11.70
CA GLY A 180 1.63 8.12 12.44
C GLY A 180 0.39 7.39 11.95
N SER A 181 0.35 6.09 12.28
CA SER A 181 -0.74 5.19 11.93
C SER A 181 -0.96 4.20 13.07
N PHE A 182 -2.19 3.75 13.24
CA PHE A 182 -2.49 2.62 14.13
C PHE A 182 -3.42 1.65 13.43
N GLY A 183 -3.44 0.41 13.90
CA GLY A 183 -4.36 -0.59 13.37
C GLY A 183 -4.55 -1.76 14.30
N ALA A 184 -5.60 -2.52 14.00
CA ALA A 184 -5.92 -3.76 14.67
C ALA A 184 -6.20 -4.85 13.64
N SER A 185 -5.89 -6.10 13.97
CA SER A 185 -6.19 -7.25 13.14
C SER A 185 -6.48 -8.49 13.96
N PHE A 186 -7.31 -9.34 13.40
CA PHE A 186 -7.60 -10.67 13.94
C PHE A 186 -7.12 -11.70 12.92
N ASN A 187 -6.38 -12.70 13.42
CA ASN A 187 -5.85 -13.79 12.61
C ASN A 187 -6.21 -15.12 13.29
N THR A 188 -6.71 -16.08 12.54
CA THR A 188 -7.07 -17.41 13.07
C THR A 188 -6.84 -18.50 12.05
N SER A 189 -6.56 -19.71 12.55
CA SER A 189 -6.63 -20.94 11.76
C SER A 189 -7.98 -21.65 11.93
N PHE A 190 -8.41 -22.39 10.94
CA PHE A 190 -9.67 -23.12 10.93
C PHE A 190 -9.62 -24.37 10.07
N GLY A 191 -10.68 -25.19 10.14
CA GLY A 191 -10.84 -26.43 9.36
C GLY A 191 -10.03 -27.60 9.93
N PRO A 192 -9.99 -28.74 9.20
CA PRO A 192 -9.24 -29.92 9.61
C PRO A 192 -7.75 -29.59 9.81
N GLU A 193 -7.16 -30.10 10.89
CA GLU A 193 -5.76 -29.91 11.25
C GLU A 193 -5.31 -28.43 11.28
N GLN A 194 -6.27 -27.50 11.32
CA GLN A 194 -6.02 -26.04 11.32
C GLN A 194 -5.15 -25.57 10.15
N LYS A 195 -5.24 -26.25 9.00
CA LYS A 195 -4.43 -25.95 7.81
C LYS A 195 -4.85 -24.64 7.12
N ASN A 196 -6.13 -24.26 7.26
CA ASN A 196 -6.64 -23.02 6.68
C ASN A 196 -6.39 -21.83 7.60
N SER A 197 -6.26 -20.64 7.05
CA SER A 197 -6.13 -19.40 7.83
C SER A 197 -7.00 -18.28 7.29
N LEU A 198 -7.38 -17.38 8.19
CA LEU A 198 -8.16 -16.18 7.92
C LEU A 198 -7.51 -15.03 8.67
N TYR A 199 -7.44 -13.86 8.04
CA TYR A 199 -7.22 -12.61 8.77
C TYR A 199 -8.21 -11.55 8.30
N VAL A 200 -8.51 -10.62 9.22
CA VAL A 200 -9.20 -9.35 8.95
C VAL A 200 -8.52 -8.26 9.75
N GLY A 201 -8.49 -7.06 9.21
CA GLY A 201 -7.85 -5.93 9.89
C GLY A 201 -8.39 -4.59 9.44
N ALA A 202 -8.21 -3.60 10.30
CA ALA A 202 -8.51 -2.20 10.01
C ALA A 202 -7.36 -1.32 10.50
N ALA A 203 -7.08 -0.26 9.74
CA ALA A 203 -6.07 0.73 10.09
C ALA A 203 -6.56 2.16 9.83
N TYR A 204 -6.03 3.07 10.62
CA TYR A 204 -6.18 4.51 10.47
C TYR A 204 -4.80 5.13 10.32
N GLN A 205 -4.57 5.78 9.19
CA GLN A 205 -3.27 6.37 8.82
C GLN A 205 -3.37 7.89 8.78
N HIS A 206 -2.22 8.56 8.84
CA HIS A 206 -2.09 10.02 8.88
C HIS A 206 -2.80 10.66 10.07
N ILE A 207 -2.58 10.10 11.27
CA ILE A 207 -3.16 10.57 12.53
C ILE A 207 -2.82 12.05 12.77
N SER A 208 -1.61 12.45 12.44
CA SER A 208 -1.10 13.82 12.64
C SER A 208 -1.60 14.82 11.58
N ARG A 209 -2.25 14.32 10.49
CA ARG A 209 -2.63 15.14 9.34
C ARG A 209 -1.45 15.98 8.84
N PRO A 210 -0.34 15.35 8.41
CA PRO A 210 0.89 16.07 8.08
C PRO A 210 0.65 17.10 6.98
N LYS A 211 1.36 18.22 7.07
CA LYS A 211 1.30 19.27 6.04
C LYS A 211 1.70 18.71 4.69
N ASN A 212 0.92 19.05 3.65
CA ASN A 212 1.10 18.58 2.28
C ASN A 212 1.26 19.75 1.30
N SER A 213 2.09 20.72 1.65
CA SER A 213 2.29 21.94 0.87
C SER A 213 3.71 22.48 1.03
N PHE A 214 4.34 22.86 -0.09
CA PHE A 214 5.62 23.57 -0.11
C PHE A 214 5.52 25.01 0.40
N TYR A 215 4.31 25.57 0.42
CA TYR A 215 4.02 26.85 1.07
C TYR A 215 3.81 26.74 2.58
N LEU A 216 3.93 25.52 3.15
CA LEU A 216 3.70 25.21 4.55
C LEU A 216 2.31 25.61 5.07
N SER A 217 1.33 25.70 4.17
CA SER A 217 -0.05 26.02 4.51
C SER A 217 -0.66 24.93 5.39
N ALA A 218 -1.23 25.32 6.52
CA ALA A 218 -1.94 24.39 7.40
C ALA A 218 -3.26 23.89 6.78
N ALA A 219 -3.84 24.63 5.84
CA ALA A 219 -5.06 24.22 5.15
C ALA A 219 -4.82 23.06 4.17
N ALA A 220 -3.58 22.88 3.69
CA ALA A 220 -3.22 21.78 2.80
C ALA A 220 -2.56 20.65 3.61
N ALA A 221 -3.35 19.94 4.40
CA ALA A 221 -2.92 18.77 5.15
C ALA A 221 -3.25 17.49 4.36
N LEU A 222 -2.46 16.43 4.60
CA LEU A 222 -2.78 15.10 4.09
C LEU A 222 -4.01 14.56 4.82
N ASN A 223 -4.98 14.08 4.07
CA ASN A 223 -6.19 13.53 4.67
C ASN A 223 -5.92 12.20 5.37
N PRO A 224 -6.60 11.92 6.46
CA PRO A 224 -6.60 10.60 7.06
C PRO A 224 -7.02 9.53 6.06
N LYS A 225 -6.43 8.33 6.19
CA LYS A 225 -6.75 7.18 5.36
C LYS A 225 -7.21 6.03 6.23
N TYR A 226 -8.35 5.46 5.87
CA TYR A 226 -8.88 4.23 6.44
C TYR A 226 -8.53 3.07 5.53
N VAL A 227 -8.07 1.96 6.10
CA VAL A 227 -7.76 0.74 5.34
C VAL A 227 -8.42 -0.44 6.02
N PHE A 228 -9.18 -1.21 5.25
CA PHE A 228 -9.78 -2.47 5.66
C PHE A 228 -9.15 -3.59 4.84
N SER A 229 -8.62 -4.59 5.50
CA SER A 229 -7.86 -5.69 4.90
C SER A 229 -8.45 -7.02 5.30
N GLY A 230 -8.45 -7.98 4.38
CA GLY A 230 -8.86 -9.33 4.71
C GLY A 230 -8.28 -10.35 3.74
N GLY A 231 -8.16 -11.60 4.21
CA GLY A 231 -7.72 -12.68 3.37
C GLY A 231 -7.98 -14.05 3.98
N VAL A 232 -8.11 -15.02 3.09
CA VAL A 232 -8.33 -16.44 3.42
C VAL A 232 -7.31 -17.26 2.65
N LYS A 233 -6.60 -18.13 3.36
CA LYS A 233 -5.82 -19.23 2.77
C LYS A 233 -6.61 -20.51 2.98
N TYR A 234 -6.97 -21.18 1.90
CA TYR A 234 -7.75 -22.40 1.89
C TYR A 234 -6.99 -23.53 1.18
N ASN A 235 -6.64 -24.56 1.93
CA ASN A 235 -5.95 -25.73 1.39
C ASN A 235 -6.99 -26.67 0.74
N ILE A 236 -6.75 -27.01 -0.53
CA ILE A 236 -7.56 -27.96 -1.29
C ILE A 236 -7.12 -29.39 -0.94
N ASP A 237 -5.80 -29.57 -0.95
CA ASP A 237 -5.11 -30.78 -0.55
C ASP A 237 -3.78 -30.44 0.17
N ASP A 238 -2.92 -31.40 0.39
CA ASP A 238 -1.66 -31.18 1.09
C ASP A 238 -0.66 -30.34 0.28
N TYR A 239 -0.76 -30.34 -1.05
CA TYR A 239 0.17 -29.67 -1.96
C TYR A 239 -0.38 -28.43 -2.62
N THR A 240 -1.71 -28.23 -2.60
CA THR A 240 -2.33 -27.12 -3.31
C THR A 240 -3.24 -26.29 -2.41
N TYR A 241 -3.26 -24.98 -2.63
CA TYR A 241 -4.12 -24.06 -1.87
C TYR A 241 -4.45 -22.80 -2.67
N PHE A 242 -5.54 -22.15 -2.29
CA PHE A 242 -5.87 -20.80 -2.69
C PHE A 242 -5.54 -19.80 -1.59
N THR A 243 -5.03 -18.62 -2.00
CA THR A 243 -4.96 -17.44 -1.14
C THR A 243 -5.80 -16.34 -1.77
N ILE A 244 -6.88 -15.95 -1.11
CA ILE A 244 -7.78 -14.88 -1.55
C ILE A 244 -7.52 -13.70 -0.63
N GLN A 245 -7.28 -12.51 -1.18
CA GLN A 245 -7.04 -11.30 -0.40
C GLN A 245 -7.75 -10.11 -1.01
N ALA A 246 -8.15 -9.17 -0.14
CA ALA A 246 -8.72 -7.90 -0.56
C ALA A 246 -8.38 -6.80 0.43
N ASP A 247 -8.20 -5.59 -0.11
CA ASP A 247 -8.09 -4.34 0.63
C ASP A 247 -9.11 -3.34 0.10
N HIS A 248 -9.67 -2.57 1.01
CA HIS A 248 -10.46 -1.38 0.72
C HIS A 248 -9.88 -0.20 1.49
N SER A 249 -9.63 0.91 0.81
CA SER A 249 -9.12 2.12 1.44
C SER A 249 -9.92 3.35 1.04
N GLU A 250 -10.07 4.29 1.98
CA GLU A 250 -10.72 5.57 1.80
C GLU A 250 -9.81 6.70 2.28
N GLN A 251 -9.61 7.73 1.45
CA GLN A 251 -8.81 8.90 1.76
C GLN A 251 -9.34 10.13 1.04
N GLY A 252 -9.75 11.16 1.78
CA GLY A 252 -10.10 12.46 1.21
C GLY A 252 -11.15 12.43 0.10
N GLY A 253 -12.18 11.58 0.22
CA GLY A 253 -13.23 11.42 -0.80
C GLY A 253 -12.89 10.44 -1.92
N PHE A 254 -11.67 9.88 -1.95
CA PHE A 254 -11.30 8.80 -2.86
C PHE A 254 -11.40 7.45 -2.16
N SER A 255 -11.81 6.44 -2.90
CA SER A 255 -11.80 5.06 -2.45
C SER A 255 -11.10 4.16 -3.45
N GLU A 256 -10.37 3.18 -2.95
CA GLU A 256 -9.75 2.14 -3.76
C GLU A 256 -10.13 0.78 -3.19
N THR A 257 -10.51 -0.13 -4.06
CA THR A 257 -10.74 -1.54 -3.71
C THR A 257 -9.87 -2.40 -4.62
N ILE A 258 -9.05 -3.24 -4.03
CA ILE A 258 -8.24 -4.22 -4.73
C ILE A 258 -8.49 -5.60 -4.11
N GLY A 259 -8.68 -6.62 -4.94
CA GLY A 259 -8.90 -7.98 -4.47
C GLY A 259 -8.64 -9.01 -5.55
N GLY A 260 -8.31 -10.22 -5.14
CA GLY A 260 -8.00 -11.30 -6.06
C GLY A 260 -7.57 -12.57 -5.37
N ALA A 261 -7.02 -13.49 -6.15
CA ALA A 261 -6.61 -14.79 -5.67
C ALA A 261 -5.32 -15.27 -6.33
N LEU A 262 -4.56 -16.05 -5.56
CA LEU A 262 -3.42 -16.82 -6.01
C LEU A 262 -3.74 -18.31 -5.82
N TYR A 263 -3.51 -19.11 -6.83
CA TYR A 263 -3.47 -20.57 -6.75
C TYR A 263 -2.03 -20.99 -6.57
N SER A 264 -1.77 -21.86 -5.60
CA SER A 264 -0.45 -22.19 -5.12
C SER A 264 -0.17 -23.68 -5.18
N PHE A 265 1.03 -24.04 -5.66
CA PHE A 265 1.51 -25.41 -5.82
C PHE A 265 2.79 -25.58 -5.03
N LYS A 266 2.82 -26.48 -4.07
CA LYS A 266 4.03 -26.92 -3.38
C LYS A 266 4.73 -27.99 -4.22
N LEU A 267 6.00 -27.78 -4.50
CA LEU A 267 6.82 -28.64 -5.33
C LEU A 267 8.06 -29.08 -4.55
N GLU A 268 8.42 -30.33 -4.75
CA GLU A 268 9.56 -30.97 -4.09
C GLU A 268 9.53 -30.87 -2.55
N GLY A 269 9.98 -31.91 -1.86
CA GLY A 269 9.93 -31.99 -0.41
C GLY A 269 8.60 -32.51 0.13
N THR A 270 8.35 -32.25 1.42
CA THR A 270 7.08 -32.61 2.09
C THR A 270 6.06 -31.48 2.03
N PRO A 271 4.77 -31.77 2.22
CA PRO A 271 3.74 -30.71 2.28
C PRO A 271 4.00 -29.64 3.34
N GLU A 272 4.66 -30.01 4.45
CA GLU A 272 5.00 -29.14 5.56
C GLU A 272 6.28 -28.34 5.29
N ASP A 273 7.20 -28.90 4.49
CA ASP A 273 8.49 -28.27 4.15
C ASP A 273 8.81 -28.43 2.65
N PRO A 274 8.03 -27.77 1.77
CA PRO A 274 8.29 -27.77 0.33
C PRO A 274 9.58 -26.99 0.03
N LEU A 275 10.33 -27.44 -0.98
CA LEU A 275 11.51 -26.73 -1.45
C LEU A 275 11.10 -25.49 -2.25
N TYR A 276 10.07 -25.64 -3.09
CA TYR A 276 9.48 -24.56 -3.88
C TYR A 276 7.98 -24.47 -3.66
N THR A 277 7.44 -23.25 -3.73
CA THR A 277 6.01 -23.04 -3.92
C THR A 277 5.82 -22.04 -5.06
N LEU A 278 5.07 -22.44 -6.07
CA LEU A 278 4.69 -21.56 -7.18
C LEU A 278 3.28 -21.01 -6.94
N HIS A 279 3.10 -19.73 -7.22
CA HIS A 279 1.82 -19.06 -7.10
C HIS A 279 1.48 -18.36 -8.41
N LEU A 280 0.29 -18.63 -8.91
CA LEU A 280 -0.27 -18.01 -10.12
C LEU A 280 -1.65 -17.43 -9.80
N GLY A 281 -1.90 -16.24 -10.27
CA GLY A 281 -3.21 -15.65 -10.08
C GLY A 281 -3.33 -14.24 -10.62
N ALA A 282 -4.39 -13.57 -10.19
CA ALA A 282 -4.65 -12.21 -10.60
C ALA A 282 -5.43 -11.44 -9.52
N PHE A 283 -5.20 -10.14 -9.49
CA PHE A 283 -5.96 -9.19 -8.70
C PHE A 283 -6.67 -8.19 -9.62
N LEU A 284 -7.76 -7.64 -9.14
CA LEU A 284 -8.51 -6.57 -9.79
C LEU A 284 -8.49 -5.35 -8.88
N ARG A 285 -7.90 -4.25 -9.35
CA ARG A 285 -8.13 -2.93 -8.78
C ARG A 285 -9.36 -2.37 -9.46
N TRP A 286 -10.42 -2.22 -8.66
CA TRP A 286 -11.76 -1.92 -9.17
C TRP A 286 -11.76 -0.64 -10.01
N LYS A 287 -12.31 -0.74 -11.23
CA LYS A 287 -12.38 0.35 -12.24
C LYS A 287 -11.02 0.89 -12.72
N ASP A 288 -9.90 0.24 -12.41
CA ASP A 288 -8.57 0.73 -12.78
C ASP A 288 -7.75 -0.32 -13.56
N ALA A 289 -7.35 -1.44 -12.94
CA ALA A 289 -6.43 -2.38 -13.57
C ALA A 289 -6.71 -3.83 -13.22
N LEU A 290 -6.47 -4.74 -14.18
CA LEU A 290 -6.29 -6.17 -13.97
C LEU A 290 -4.80 -6.44 -13.78
N ILE A 291 -4.45 -7.24 -12.77
CA ILE A 291 -3.09 -7.42 -12.29
C ILE A 291 -2.75 -8.91 -12.24
N PRO A 292 -2.29 -9.53 -13.34
CA PRO A 292 -1.70 -10.86 -13.28
C PRO A 292 -0.45 -10.86 -12.38
N VAL A 293 -0.31 -11.93 -11.60
CA VAL A 293 0.78 -12.13 -10.63
C VAL A 293 1.38 -13.52 -10.82
N PHE A 294 2.68 -13.56 -10.82
CA PHE A 294 3.50 -14.76 -10.68
C PHE A 294 4.40 -14.62 -9.46
N LYS A 295 4.38 -15.60 -8.55
CA LYS A 295 5.25 -15.61 -7.37
C LYS A 295 5.89 -16.99 -7.22
N ILE A 296 7.13 -17.01 -6.76
CA ILE A 296 7.86 -18.22 -6.36
C ILE A 296 8.45 -18.01 -4.97
N ASP A 297 8.19 -18.97 -4.09
CA ASP A 297 8.86 -19.10 -2.81
C ASP A 297 9.93 -20.17 -2.94
N TYR A 298 11.19 -19.80 -2.66
CA TYR A 298 12.35 -20.66 -2.56
C TYR A 298 13.09 -20.31 -1.28
N LYS A 299 12.84 -21.05 -0.23
CA LYS A 299 13.34 -20.72 1.12
C LYS A 299 14.82 -20.42 1.14
N PRO A 300 15.25 -19.35 1.77
CA PRO A 300 14.47 -18.37 2.58
C PRO A 300 13.91 -17.18 1.79
N PHE A 301 13.96 -17.22 0.45
CA PHE A 301 13.56 -16.12 -0.42
C PHE A 301 12.16 -16.35 -1.03
N GLU A 302 11.47 -15.25 -1.26
CA GLU A 302 10.24 -15.17 -2.05
C GLU A 302 10.41 -14.07 -3.09
N VAL A 303 9.98 -14.32 -4.32
CA VAL A 303 10.05 -13.35 -5.41
C VAL A 303 8.71 -13.31 -6.13
N ALA A 304 8.14 -12.11 -6.31
CA ALA A 304 6.93 -11.96 -7.09
C ALA A 304 7.10 -10.87 -8.16
N ILE A 305 6.45 -11.10 -9.30
CA ILE A 305 6.32 -10.13 -10.38
C ILE A 305 4.85 -9.94 -10.71
N SER A 306 4.47 -8.72 -11.05
CA SER A 306 3.13 -8.41 -11.54
C SER A 306 3.17 -7.30 -12.58
N TYR A 307 2.10 -7.21 -13.36
CA TYR A 307 1.94 -6.18 -14.35
C TYR A 307 0.50 -5.65 -14.33
N ASP A 308 0.36 -4.32 -14.22
CA ASP A 308 -0.94 -3.66 -14.28
C ASP A 308 -1.39 -3.54 -15.74
N VAL A 309 -2.51 -4.13 -16.07
CA VAL A 309 -3.20 -3.94 -17.35
C VAL A 309 -4.35 -2.97 -17.12
N ASN A 310 -4.22 -1.73 -17.60
CA ASN A 310 -5.24 -0.71 -17.40
C ASN A 310 -6.55 -1.10 -18.11
N VAL A 311 -7.64 -1.14 -17.33
CA VAL A 311 -9.01 -1.37 -17.82
C VAL A 311 -9.90 -0.14 -17.70
N SER A 312 -9.40 0.92 -17.06
CA SER A 312 -10.05 2.23 -16.89
C SER A 312 -10.07 3.05 -18.18
N THR A 313 -10.64 4.25 -18.11
CA THR A 313 -10.61 5.23 -19.22
C THR A 313 -9.19 5.59 -19.67
N LEU A 314 -8.19 5.43 -18.81
CA LEU A 314 -6.77 5.59 -19.14
C LEU A 314 -6.28 4.58 -20.19
N LYS A 315 -7.01 3.47 -20.43
CA LYS A 315 -6.67 2.47 -21.45
C LYS A 315 -6.44 3.09 -22.83
N THR A 316 -7.21 4.11 -23.18
CA THR A 316 -7.10 4.79 -24.50
C THR A 316 -5.76 5.50 -24.65
N VAL A 317 -5.28 6.19 -23.63
CA VAL A 317 -4.01 6.93 -23.64
C VAL A 317 -2.81 6.00 -23.39
N SER A 318 -2.94 5.09 -22.47
CA SER A 318 -1.87 4.16 -22.09
C SER A 318 -1.74 2.94 -23.00
N GLN A 319 -2.68 2.75 -23.95
CA GLN A 319 -2.78 1.53 -24.76
C GLN A 319 -2.84 0.24 -23.89
N GLY A 320 -3.48 0.34 -22.73
CA GLY A 320 -3.56 -0.75 -21.75
C GLY A 320 -2.30 -0.94 -20.90
N LYS A 321 -1.23 -0.19 -21.14
CA LYS A 321 0.03 -0.31 -20.40
C LYS A 321 -0.07 0.45 -19.09
N GLY A 322 0.06 -0.27 -17.97
CA GLY A 322 0.02 0.29 -16.61
C GLY A 322 1.40 0.35 -15.98
N GLY A 323 1.71 -0.56 -15.08
CA GLY A 323 2.96 -0.58 -14.34
C GLY A 323 3.49 -2.00 -14.13
N PHE A 324 4.80 -2.11 -14.01
CA PHE A 324 5.49 -3.32 -13.61
C PHE A 324 5.85 -3.24 -12.13
N GLU A 325 5.65 -4.33 -11.40
CA GLU A 325 6.10 -4.46 -10.02
C GLU A 325 6.94 -5.73 -9.82
N LEU A 326 7.98 -5.58 -9.01
CA LEU A 326 8.85 -6.65 -8.54
C LEU A 326 8.91 -6.58 -7.03
N SER A 327 8.71 -7.71 -6.36
CA SER A 327 8.99 -7.86 -4.94
C SER A 327 10.00 -8.96 -4.68
N VAL A 328 10.79 -8.75 -3.62
CA VAL A 328 11.72 -9.74 -3.07
C VAL A 328 11.58 -9.73 -1.57
N SER A 329 11.40 -10.90 -0.98
CA SER A 329 11.32 -11.09 0.47
C SER A 329 12.34 -12.11 0.93
N TYR A 330 12.84 -11.91 2.14
CA TYR A 330 13.64 -12.86 2.90
C TYR A 330 12.91 -13.14 4.21
N ILE A 331 12.70 -14.44 4.52
CA ILE A 331 12.11 -14.89 5.77
C ILE A 331 13.09 -15.83 6.44
N GLY A 332 13.52 -15.49 7.65
CA GLY A 332 14.50 -16.25 8.43
C GLY A 332 14.04 -16.64 9.81
N PHE A 333 14.64 -17.72 10.31
CA PHE A 333 14.52 -18.15 11.69
C PHE A 333 15.83 -17.87 12.40
N LEU A 334 15.75 -17.47 13.66
CA LEU A 334 16.91 -17.30 14.53
C LEU A 334 17.22 -18.59 15.28
N ASP A 335 18.49 -18.86 15.48
CA ASP A 335 18.96 -19.96 16.33
C ASP A 335 18.85 -19.55 17.80
N ARG A 336 17.65 -19.73 18.34
CA ARG A 336 17.33 -19.45 19.75
C ARG A 336 16.22 -20.37 20.24
N SER A 337 16.23 -20.71 21.53
CA SER A 337 15.26 -21.61 22.15
C SER A 337 13.80 -21.16 22.05
N ASN A 338 13.56 -19.87 21.91
CA ASN A 338 12.24 -19.27 21.76
C ASN A 338 11.91 -18.83 20.32
N SER A 339 12.65 -19.31 19.31
CA SER A 339 12.35 -19.07 17.89
C SER A 339 10.95 -19.55 17.53
N SER A 340 10.30 -18.83 16.61
CA SER A 340 9.01 -19.24 16.05
C SER A 340 9.09 -20.58 15.28
N LYS A 341 10.29 -21.03 14.91
CA LYS A 341 10.55 -22.35 14.31
C LYS A 341 10.03 -23.52 15.18
N TYR A 342 10.14 -23.39 16.50
CA TYR A 342 9.77 -24.43 17.46
C TYR A 342 8.36 -24.24 18.03
N LYS A 343 7.66 -23.16 17.66
CA LYS A 343 6.30 -22.87 18.14
C LYS A 343 5.28 -23.30 17.09
N VAL A 344 4.41 -24.22 17.49
CA VAL A 344 3.27 -24.67 16.66
C VAL A 344 2.28 -23.52 16.42
N LEU A 345 2.08 -22.68 17.45
CA LEU A 345 1.16 -21.54 17.40
C LEU A 345 1.95 -20.26 17.13
N CYS A 346 1.80 -19.72 15.93
CA CYS A 346 2.41 -18.48 15.49
C CYS A 346 1.45 -17.79 14.53
N PRO A 347 1.21 -16.45 14.64
CA PRO A 347 0.40 -15.75 13.66
C PRO A 347 1.03 -15.87 12.28
N ARG A 348 0.24 -16.35 11.31
CA ARG A 348 0.72 -16.60 9.94
C ARG A 348 -0.39 -16.44 8.94
N PHE A 349 0.00 -15.95 7.79
CA PHE A 349 -0.88 -15.88 6.63
C PHE A 349 -0.06 -16.03 5.35
#